data_3e9c6bbe6b275b5072aa238b30f9dc7f
#
_entry.id   3e9c6bbe6b275b5072aa238b30f9dc7f
#
_cell.length_a   1.000
_cell.length_b   1.000
_cell.length_c   1.000
_cell.angle_alpha   90.00
_cell.angle_beta   90.00
_cell.angle_gamma   90.00
#
_symmetry.space_group_name_H-M   'P 1'
#
loop_
_entity.id
_entity.type
_entity.pdbx_description
1 polymer ?
#
loop_
_entity_poly.entity_id
_entity_poly.type
_entity_poly.pdbx_seq_one_letter_code
_entity_poly.pdbx_strand_id
1 'polypeptide(L)'
;MYLMKSLLKENILEEANTWIKSNQKVVLATVIQTWGSSPLQVGSKMIVNEKGIFSGSVSGGCVESSVISESIELIKKNSKFKKLEFEVSNENAWDVGLACGGEIKIFIEQIN
;
A
#
# COMPACT_ATOMS: atom_id res chain seq x y z
N MET A 1 -8.31 -15.71 -19.37
CA MET A 1 -7.97 -14.72 -18.53
C MET A 1 -7.41 -15.11 -17.19
N TYR A 2 -7.36 -16.40 -16.94
CA TYR A 2 -6.65 -16.91 -15.78
C TYR A 2 -5.17 -16.47 -15.81
N LEU A 3 -4.55 -16.56 -16.98
CA LEU A 3 -3.15 -16.18 -17.15
C LEU A 3 -2.94 -14.69 -16.86
N MET A 4 -3.88 -13.86 -17.29
CA MET A 4 -3.80 -12.42 -17.09
C MET A 4 -3.92 -12.05 -15.62
N LYS A 5 -4.78 -12.71 -14.85
CA LYS A 5 -4.89 -12.52 -13.41
C LYS A 5 -3.60 -12.89 -12.70
N SER A 6 -2.97 -13.97 -13.13
CA SER A 6 -1.71 -14.42 -12.58
C SER A 6 -0.61 -13.39 -12.85
N LEU A 7 -0.54 -12.88 -14.07
CA LEU A 7 0.43 -11.86 -14.45
C LEU A 7 0.23 -10.56 -13.65
N LEU A 8 -1.01 -10.14 -13.45
CA LEU A 8 -1.29 -8.93 -12.67
C LEU A 8 -0.88 -9.10 -11.21
N LYS A 9 -1.06 -10.29 -10.65
CA LYS A 9 -0.66 -10.56 -9.28
C LYS A 9 0.86 -10.54 -9.09
N GLU A 10 1.58 -11.07 -10.06
CA GLU A 10 3.04 -11.15 -10.03
C GLU A 10 3.70 -9.84 -10.42
N ASN A 11 2.98 -9.00 -11.16
CA ASN A 11 3.53 -7.78 -11.75
C ASN A 11 4.02 -6.78 -10.71
N ILE A 12 3.40 -6.70 -9.56
CA ILE A 12 3.82 -5.79 -8.48
C ILE A 12 5.22 -6.16 -7.98
N LEU A 13 5.48 -7.43 -7.76
CA LEU A 13 6.79 -7.88 -7.27
C LEU A 13 7.85 -7.77 -8.36
N GLU A 14 7.50 -8.02 -9.60
CA GLU A 14 8.41 -7.82 -10.73
C GLU A 14 8.76 -6.35 -10.90
N GLU A 15 7.78 -5.48 -10.78
CA GLU A 15 7.98 -4.04 -10.87
C GLU A 15 8.88 -3.57 -9.73
N ALA A 16 8.65 -4.04 -8.52
CA ALA A 16 9.49 -3.74 -7.38
C ALA A 16 10.94 -4.16 -7.64
N ASN A 17 11.14 -5.35 -8.19
CA ASN A 17 12.46 -5.85 -8.53
C ASN A 17 13.14 -4.95 -9.57
N THR A 18 12.40 -4.49 -10.56
CA THR A 18 12.91 -3.56 -11.56
C THR A 18 13.38 -2.25 -10.91
N TRP A 19 12.59 -1.73 -9.99
CA TRP A 19 12.94 -0.50 -9.26
C TRP A 19 14.21 -0.69 -8.43
N ILE A 20 14.32 -1.84 -7.75
CA ILE A 20 15.50 -2.17 -6.95
C ILE A 20 16.75 -2.24 -7.83
N LYS A 21 16.64 -2.85 -9.00
CA LYS A 21 17.75 -2.94 -9.95
C LYS A 21 18.18 -1.58 -10.48
N SER A 22 17.28 -0.60 -10.43
CA SER A 22 17.58 0.78 -10.82
C SER A 22 18.06 1.64 -9.65
N ASN A 23 18.49 1.02 -8.57
CA ASN A 23 19.00 1.67 -7.36
C ASN A 23 17.96 2.53 -6.64
N GLN A 24 16.68 2.22 -6.79
CA GLN A 24 15.62 2.89 -6.06
C GLN A 24 15.38 2.17 -4.73
N LYS A 25 15.09 2.95 -3.70
CA LYS A 25 14.60 2.40 -2.44
C LYS A 25 13.13 2.10 -2.59
N VAL A 26 12.70 0.94 -2.16
CA VAL A 26 11.32 0.47 -2.36
C VAL A 26 10.72 0.01 -1.04
N VAL A 27 9.50 0.46 -0.79
CA VAL A 27 8.69 -0.01 0.34
C VAL A 27 7.56 -0.85 -0.23
N LEU A 28 7.35 -2.01 0.35
CA LEU A 28 6.21 -2.87 0.03
C LEU A 28 5.16 -2.69 1.12
N ALA A 29 3.97 -2.31 0.71
CA ALA A 29 2.82 -2.17 1.60
C ALA A 29 1.87 -3.34 1.34
N THR A 30 1.47 -4.03 2.39
CA THR A 30 0.59 -5.19 2.30
C THR A 30 -0.56 -5.04 3.28
N VAL A 31 -1.77 -5.26 2.81
CA VAL A 31 -2.95 -5.30 3.68
C VAL A 31 -2.89 -6.57 4.51
N ILE A 32 -2.83 -6.43 5.83
CA ILE A 32 -2.75 -7.57 6.75
C ILE A 32 -4.06 -7.81 7.49
N GLN A 33 -4.94 -6.82 7.54
CA GLN A 33 -6.24 -6.98 8.18
C GLN A 33 -7.21 -5.92 7.66
N THR A 34 -8.46 -6.31 7.43
CA THR A 34 -9.51 -5.39 7.04
C THR A 34 -10.75 -5.64 7.88
N TRP A 35 -11.56 -4.59 8.06
CA TRP A 35 -12.78 -4.67 8.83
C TRP A 35 -13.82 -3.76 8.19
N GLY A 36 -15.07 -4.23 8.10
CA GLY A 36 -16.13 -3.42 7.53
C GLY A 36 -16.06 -3.35 6.01
N SER A 37 -16.27 -2.17 5.46
CA SER A 37 -16.48 -1.96 4.01
C SER A 37 -15.20 -1.73 3.21
N SER A 38 -14.09 -2.30 3.64
CA SER A 38 -12.84 -2.16 2.87
C SER A 38 -12.99 -2.77 1.47
N PRO A 39 -12.67 -2.02 0.40
CA PRO A 39 -12.83 -2.51 -0.96
C PRO A 39 -11.80 -3.55 -1.39
N LEU A 40 -10.66 -3.60 -0.73
CA LEU A 40 -9.59 -4.56 -1.06
C LEU A 40 -9.34 -5.50 0.10
N GLN A 41 -8.98 -6.72 -0.26
CA GLN A 41 -8.83 -7.81 0.70
C GLN A 41 -7.41 -7.89 1.26
N VAL A 42 -7.28 -8.62 2.38
CA VAL A 42 -6.00 -8.99 2.94
C VAL A 42 -5.12 -9.61 1.84
N GLY A 43 -3.87 -9.22 1.81
CA GLY A 43 -2.92 -9.65 0.79
C GLY A 43 -2.75 -8.67 -0.36
N SER A 44 -3.62 -7.68 -0.48
CA SER A 44 -3.45 -6.63 -1.48
C SER A 44 -2.15 -5.88 -1.25
N LYS A 45 -1.46 -5.52 -2.32
CA LYS A 45 -0.12 -4.97 -2.23
C LYS A 45 0.05 -3.70 -3.06
N MET A 46 0.97 -2.87 -2.60
CA MET A 46 1.34 -1.63 -3.26
C MET A 46 2.83 -1.41 -3.00
N ILE A 47 3.52 -0.83 -3.95
CA ILE A 47 4.93 -0.45 -3.78
C ILE A 47 5.09 1.04 -3.92
N VAL A 48 6.04 1.59 -3.16
CA VAL A 48 6.33 3.03 -3.13
C VAL A 48 7.84 3.23 -3.13
N ASN A 49 8.33 4.16 -3.94
CA ASN A 49 9.76 4.50 -3.91
C ASN A 49 10.02 5.79 -3.12
N GLU A 50 11.30 6.16 -2.99
CA GLU A 50 11.69 7.35 -2.22
C GLU A 50 11.16 8.66 -2.79
N LYS A 51 10.73 8.67 -4.03
CA LYS A 51 10.16 9.86 -4.68
C LYS A 51 8.65 9.92 -4.56
N GLY A 52 8.03 8.91 -3.94
CA GLY A 52 6.59 8.83 -3.80
C GLY A 52 5.88 8.27 -5.02
N ILE A 53 6.62 7.74 -5.98
CA ILE A 53 6.02 7.02 -7.10
C ILE A 53 5.54 5.68 -6.57
N PHE A 54 4.35 5.28 -6.96
CA PHE A 54 3.74 4.06 -6.44
C PHE A 54 3.07 3.25 -7.54
N SER A 55 2.84 1.98 -7.23
CA SER A 55 2.11 1.07 -8.10
C SER A 55 1.31 0.11 -7.24
N GLY A 56 0.15 -0.31 -7.71
CA GLY A 56 -0.75 -1.15 -6.95
C GLY A 56 -1.66 -0.35 -6.04
N SER A 57 -2.37 -1.05 -5.17
CA SER A 57 -3.32 -0.41 -4.26
C SER A 57 -3.56 -1.28 -3.04
N VAL A 58 -3.86 -0.63 -1.92
CA VAL A 58 -4.18 -1.32 -0.65
C VAL A 58 -5.59 -1.00 -0.17
N SER A 59 -6.24 0.01 -0.72
CA SER A 59 -7.54 0.44 -0.21
C SER A 59 -8.49 0.92 -1.30
N GLY A 60 -8.08 0.89 -2.55
CA GLY A 60 -8.90 1.40 -3.65
C GLY A 60 -9.03 2.91 -3.68
N GLY A 61 -8.06 3.63 -3.12
CA GLY A 61 -8.03 5.08 -3.14
C GLY A 61 -8.26 5.75 -1.79
N CYS A 62 -8.54 4.97 -0.75
CA CYS A 62 -8.91 5.52 0.55
C CYS A 62 -7.71 6.05 1.35
N VAL A 63 -6.64 5.28 1.44
CA VAL A 63 -5.51 5.62 2.31
C VAL A 63 -4.16 5.61 1.58
N GLU A 64 -4.16 5.51 0.27
CA GLU A 64 -2.90 5.43 -0.50
C GLU A 64 -1.98 6.63 -0.25
N SER A 65 -2.51 7.83 -0.19
CA SER A 65 -1.67 9.01 0.06
C SER A 65 -0.99 8.95 1.44
N SER A 66 -1.69 8.43 2.45
CA SER A 66 -1.11 8.24 3.77
C SER A 66 -0.03 7.16 3.76
N VAL A 67 -0.27 6.07 3.03
CA VAL A 67 0.71 5.00 2.87
C VAL A 67 1.97 5.52 2.18
N ILE A 68 1.80 6.34 1.16
CA ILE A 68 2.93 6.95 0.44
C ILE A 68 3.75 7.82 1.39
N SER A 69 3.11 8.70 2.15
CA SER A 69 3.79 9.57 3.11
C SER A 69 4.55 8.78 4.16
N GLU A 70 3.91 7.76 4.72
CA GLU A 70 4.53 6.91 5.73
C GLU A 70 5.70 6.11 5.14
N SER A 71 5.58 5.69 3.89
CA SER A 71 6.64 4.95 3.21
C SER A 71 7.86 5.83 2.97
N ILE A 72 7.66 7.06 2.56
CA ILE A 72 8.75 8.03 2.38
C ILE A 72 9.46 8.27 3.70
N GLU A 73 8.70 8.45 4.79
CA GLU A 73 9.28 8.62 6.13
C GLU A 73 10.09 7.39 6.55
N LEU A 74 9.57 6.21 6.28
CA LEU A 74 10.26 4.96 6.58
C LEU A 74 11.62 4.92 5.90
N ILE A 75 11.68 5.29 4.64
CA ILE A 75 12.92 5.33 3.87
C ILE A 75 13.87 6.38 4.44
N LYS A 76 13.38 7.58 4.73
CA LYS A 76 14.20 8.67 5.28
C LYS A 76 14.82 8.31 6.61
N LYS A 77 14.08 7.63 7.47
CA LYS A 77 14.55 7.19 8.77
C LYS A 77 15.38 5.91 8.71
N ASN A 78 15.47 5.32 7.53
CA ASN A 78 16.12 4.04 7.31
C ASN A 78 15.57 2.96 8.25
N SER A 79 14.28 3.01 8.50
CA SER A 79 13.56 2.01 9.29
C SER A 79 13.18 0.84 8.39
N LYS A 80 13.10 -0.36 8.96
CA LYS A 80 12.85 -1.55 8.18
C LYS A 80 11.37 -1.80 7.92
N PHE A 81 10.53 -1.52 8.90
CA PHE A 81 9.09 -1.78 8.76
C PHE A 81 8.28 -0.93 9.73
N LYS A 82 6.99 -0.84 9.47
CA LYS A 82 6.03 -0.20 10.35
C LYS A 82 4.65 -0.76 10.07
N LYS A 83 3.85 -0.93 11.11
CA LYS A 83 2.45 -1.29 10.96
C LYS A 83 1.60 -0.03 11.00
N LEU A 84 0.75 0.16 10.00
CA LEU A 84 -0.16 1.29 9.91
C LEU A 84 -1.58 0.81 10.20
N GLU A 85 -2.30 1.58 10.98
CA GLU A 85 -3.69 1.30 11.29
C GLU A 85 -4.53 2.51 10.90
N PHE A 86 -5.53 2.28 10.06
CA PHE A 86 -6.44 3.32 9.62
C PHE A 86 -7.84 2.94 10.04
N GLU A 87 -8.50 3.85 10.73
CA GLU A 87 -9.87 3.67 11.14
C GLU A 87 -10.67 4.78 10.49
N VAL A 88 -11.56 4.42 9.58
CA VAL A 88 -12.34 5.39 8.82
C VAL A 88 -13.78 5.27 9.28
N SER A 89 -14.19 6.18 10.15
CA SER A 89 -15.58 6.28 10.54
C SER A 89 -16.39 6.88 9.38
N ASN A 90 -17.72 6.72 9.43
CA ASN A 90 -18.57 7.29 8.40
C ASN A 90 -18.39 8.80 8.25
N GLU A 91 -18.16 9.49 9.36
CA GLU A 91 -17.92 10.93 9.34
C GLU A 91 -16.61 11.26 8.63
N ASN A 92 -15.55 10.55 8.95
CA ASN A 92 -14.27 10.76 8.30
C ASN A 92 -14.32 10.40 6.83
N ALA A 93 -15.07 9.36 6.47
CA ALA A 93 -15.26 8.98 5.09
C ALA A 93 -15.92 10.11 4.29
N TRP A 94 -16.89 10.78 4.88
CA TRP A 94 -17.54 11.92 4.25
C TRP A 94 -16.60 13.10 4.07
N ASP A 95 -15.87 13.46 5.13
CA ASP A 95 -14.99 14.61 5.15
C ASP A 95 -13.88 14.53 4.12
N VAL A 96 -13.37 13.33 3.89
CA VAL A 96 -12.29 13.13 2.93
C VAL A 96 -12.79 12.53 1.62
N GLY A 97 -14.09 12.38 1.45
CA GLY A 97 -14.66 11.83 0.24
C GLY A 97 -14.41 10.33 0.06
N LEU A 98 -14.15 9.61 1.14
CA LEU A 98 -13.87 8.19 1.08
C LEU A 98 -15.15 7.37 1.19
N ALA A 99 -15.24 6.34 0.36
CA ALA A 99 -16.39 5.43 0.36
C ALA A 99 -16.13 4.16 1.15
N CYS A 100 -14.98 4.05 1.82
CA CYS A 100 -14.57 2.81 2.44
C CYS A 100 -14.81 2.77 3.92
N GLY A 101 -15.69 3.20 4.55
CA GLY A 101 -15.86 3.07 6.01
C GLY A 101 -15.32 1.74 6.52
N GLY A 102 -14.78 1.71 7.73
CA GLY A 102 -14.23 0.52 8.34
C GLY A 102 -12.80 0.71 8.80
N GLU A 103 -12.12 -0.40 9.01
CA GLU A 103 -10.77 -0.41 9.54
C GLU A 103 -9.85 -1.20 8.63
N ILE A 104 -8.63 -0.72 8.46
CA ILE A 104 -7.64 -1.41 7.64
C ILE A 104 -6.27 -1.32 8.32
N LYS A 105 -5.56 -2.42 8.34
CA LYS A 105 -4.19 -2.49 8.84
C LYS A 105 -3.27 -2.85 7.71
N ILE A 106 -2.21 -2.07 7.56
CA ILE A 106 -1.26 -2.21 6.47
C ILE A 106 0.14 -2.34 7.06
N PHE A 107 0.87 -3.33 6.62
CA PHE A 107 2.27 -3.52 6.99
C PHE A 107 3.13 -2.94 5.88
N ILE A 108 3.95 -1.96 6.21
CA ILE A 108 4.91 -1.41 5.25
C ILE A 108 6.31 -1.86 5.65
N GLU A 109 7.10 -2.25 4.64
CA GLU A 109 8.45 -2.74 4.86
C GLU A 109 9.36 -2.29 3.74
N GLN A 110 10.55 -1.86 4.11
CA GLN A 110 11.57 -1.50 3.13
C GLN A 110 12.24 -2.79 2.68
N ILE A 111 12.15 -3.11 1.39
CA ILE A 111 12.59 -4.40 0.87
C ILE A 111 13.99 -4.38 0.25
N ASN A 112 14.69 -3.27 0.38
CA ASN A 112 16.09 -3.20 -0.04
C ASN A 112 16.94 -2.23 0.80
#